data_5c6f07c9646a7a8fe20269ff9b0d5977
#
_entry.id   5c6f07c9646a7a8fe20269ff9b0d5977
#
_cell.length_a   1.000
_cell.length_b   1.000
_cell.length_c   1.000
_cell.angle_alpha   90.00
_cell.angle_beta   90.00
_cell.angle_gamma   90.00
#
_symmetry.space_group_name_H-M   'P 1'
#
loop_
_entity.id
_entity.type
_entity.pdbx_description
1 polymer ?
#
loop_
_entity_poly.entity_id
_entity_poly.type
_entity_poly.pdbx_seq_one_letter_code
_entity_poly.pdbx_strand_id
1 'polypeptide(L)'
;MSYAVSQTRRFAREYKKLHDNVAADVDDAVATIAANPVVGERKRGDLANLLVYKFRSQTQLFLLGYSIDDGLRLIYLEAIGPHENFYRDLKR
;
A
#
# COMPACT_ATOMS: atom_id res chain seq x y z
N MET A 1 7.49 -11.70 13.84
CA MET A 1 8.52 -11.45 12.82
C MET A 1 7.95 -10.65 11.67
N SER A 2 8.71 -9.70 11.20
CA SER A 2 8.28 -8.88 10.07
C SER A 2 8.51 -9.61 8.75
N TYR A 3 7.67 -9.32 7.78
CA TYR A 3 7.87 -9.77 6.41
C TYR A 3 8.89 -8.87 5.71
N ALA A 4 9.59 -9.38 4.72
CA ALA A 4 10.36 -8.57 3.81
C ALA A 4 9.41 -7.78 2.92
N VAL A 5 9.89 -6.63 2.42
CA VAL A 5 9.05 -5.72 1.62
C VAL A 5 9.75 -5.42 0.31
N SER A 6 9.02 -5.52 -0.78
CA SER A 6 9.45 -5.08 -2.09
C SER A 6 8.39 -4.16 -2.67
N GLN A 7 8.65 -3.57 -3.83
CA GLN A 7 7.70 -2.63 -4.43
C GLN A 7 7.64 -2.82 -5.94
N THR A 8 6.47 -2.54 -6.51
CA THR A 8 6.30 -2.50 -7.95
C THR A 8 6.81 -1.17 -8.50
N ARG A 9 7.00 -1.11 -9.83
CA ARG A 9 7.35 0.15 -10.49
C ARG A 9 6.27 1.20 -10.31
N ARG A 10 5.01 0.78 -10.32
CA ARG A 10 3.88 1.68 -10.08
C ARG A 10 4.01 2.34 -8.72
N PHE A 11 4.20 1.54 -7.66
CA PHE A 11 4.34 2.08 -6.31
C PHE A 11 5.51 3.06 -6.24
N ALA A 12 6.66 2.68 -6.79
CA ALA A 12 7.86 3.53 -6.75
C ALA A 12 7.60 4.88 -7.42
N ARG A 13 6.90 4.89 -8.57
CA ARG A 13 6.57 6.15 -9.26
C ARG A 13 5.63 7.01 -8.45
N GLU A 14 4.61 6.39 -7.86
CA GLU A 14 3.62 7.13 -7.06
C GLU A 14 4.25 7.69 -5.79
N TYR A 15 5.11 6.90 -5.14
CA TYR A 15 5.83 7.32 -3.94
C TYR A 15 6.71 8.53 -4.20
N LYS A 16 7.41 8.55 -5.33
CA LYS A 16 8.31 9.66 -5.69
C LYS A 16 7.60 11.00 -5.83
N LYS A 17 6.30 10.99 -6.11
CA LYS A 17 5.52 12.21 -6.29
C LYS A 17 4.98 12.78 -4.99
N LEU A 18 5.14 12.08 -3.87
CA LEU A 18 4.59 12.50 -2.60
C LEU A 18 5.47 13.59 -1.97
N HIS A 19 4.83 14.51 -1.25
CA HIS A 19 5.56 15.44 -0.39
C HIS A 19 6.25 14.67 0.73
N ASP A 20 7.34 15.22 1.26
CA ASP A 20 8.15 14.53 2.27
C ASP A 20 7.36 14.13 3.50
N ASN A 21 6.46 14.97 3.98
CA ASN A 21 5.64 14.65 5.16
C ASN A 21 4.64 13.53 4.89
N VAL A 22 4.10 13.46 3.67
CA VAL A 22 3.23 12.34 3.28
C VAL A 22 4.04 11.06 3.12
N ALA A 23 5.22 11.15 2.51
CA ALA A 23 6.11 9.99 2.35
C ALA A 23 6.48 9.40 3.71
N ALA A 24 6.71 10.24 4.73
CA ALA A 24 7.00 9.76 6.07
C ALA A 24 5.82 8.97 6.65
N ASP A 25 4.59 9.43 6.41
CA ASP A 25 3.39 8.71 6.87
C ASP A 25 3.21 7.40 6.10
N VAL A 26 3.58 7.37 4.82
CA VAL A 26 3.58 6.12 4.03
C VAL A 26 4.62 5.15 4.59
N ASP A 27 5.80 5.62 4.96
CA ASP A 27 6.81 4.77 5.57
C ASP A 27 6.31 4.13 6.86
N ASP A 28 5.58 4.86 7.69
CA ASP A 28 4.96 4.32 8.90
C ASP A 28 3.90 3.27 8.56
N ALA A 29 3.10 3.53 7.52
CA ALA A 29 2.09 2.56 7.06
C ALA A 29 2.76 1.26 6.58
N VAL A 30 3.86 1.37 5.84
CA VAL A 30 4.62 0.19 5.38
C VAL A 30 5.14 -0.61 6.57
N ALA A 31 5.66 0.07 7.61
CA ALA A 31 6.14 -0.61 8.82
C ALA A 31 5.01 -1.36 9.52
N THR A 32 3.82 -0.76 9.59
CA THR A 32 2.64 -1.40 10.17
C THR A 32 2.26 -2.66 9.41
N ILE A 33 2.24 -2.58 8.07
CA ILE A 33 1.92 -3.71 7.21
C ILE A 33 2.97 -4.83 7.35
N ALA A 34 4.24 -4.47 7.40
CA ALA A 34 5.31 -5.46 7.53
C ALA A 34 5.23 -6.22 8.85
N ALA A 35 4.81 -5.54 9.92
CA ALA A 35 4.65 -6.17 11.23
C ALA A 35 3.39 -7.03 11.31
N ASN A 36 2.34 -6.67 10.56
CA ASN A 36 1.05 -7.38 10.57
C ASN A 36 0.44 -7.36 9.17
N PRO A 37 0.84 -8.29 8.28
CA PRO A 37 0.40 -8.24 6.88
C PRO A 37 -1.10 -8.35 6.65
N VAL A 38 -1.86 -8.85 7.60
CA VAL A 38 -3.32 -8.98 7.46
C VAL A 38 -4.07 -7.75 7.95
N VAL A 39 -3.37 -6.68 8.28
CA VAL A 39 -4.01 -5.45 8.77
C VAL A 39 -4.88 -4.78 7.71
N GLY A 40 -4.54 -4.93 6.43
CA GLY A 40 -5.32 -4.37 5.34
C GLY A 40 -6.58 -5.16 5.05
N GLU A 41 -7.52 -4.52 4.36
CA GLU A 41 -8.77 -5.14 3.95
C GLU A 41 -8.59 -5.85 2.61
N ARG A 42 -8.94 -7.14 2.55
CA ARG A 42 -8.85 -7.91 1.31
C ARG A 42 -9.97 -7.50 0.35
N LYS A 43 -9.61 -7.24 -0.90
CA LYS A 43 -10.58 -6.87 -1.93
C LYS A 43 -11.12 -8.10 -2.65
N ARG A 44 -12.16 -7.90 -3.46
CA ARG A 44 -12.85 -8.97 -4.20
C ARG A 44 -12.88 -8.65 -5.70
N GLY A 45 -13.30 -9.63 -6.50
CA GLY A 45 -13.39 -9.49 -7.95
C GLY A 45 -12.01 -9.46 -8.59
N ASP A 46 -11.83 -8.58 -9.55
CA ASP A 46 -10.55 -8.43 -10.26
C ASP A 46 -9.41 -7.93 -9.37
N LEU A 47 -9.72 -7.49 -8.14
CA LEU A 47 -8.71 -7.07 -7.18
C LEU A 47 -8.55 -8.08 -6.03
N ALA A 48 -8.91 -9.34 -6.25
CA ALA A 48 -9.01 -10.36 -5.20
C ALA A 48 -7.70 -10.61 -4.46
N ASN A 49 -6.54 -10.39 -5.10
CA ASN A 49 -5.24 -10.61 -4.47
C ASN A 49 -4.70 -9.36 -3.78
N LEU A 50 -5.46 -8.30 -3.78
CA LEU A 50 -5.04 -7.02 -3.23
C LEU A 50 -5.59 -6.83 -1.83
N LEU A 51 -4.72 -6.42 -0.90
CA LEU A 51 -5.13 -5.89 0.39
C LEU A 51 -4.95 -4.38 0.36
N VAL A 52 -5.82 -3.66 1.04
CA VAL A 52 -5.77 -2.20 1.08
C VAL A 52 -5.74 -1.73 2.52
N TYR A 53 -4.72 -0.97 2.87
CA TYR A 53 -4.57 -0.36 4.18
C TYR A 53 -4.91 1.13 4.07
N LYS A 54 -5.85 1.58 4.91
CA LYS A 54 -6.28 2.97 4.96
C LYS A 54 -5.56 3.70 6.08
N PHE A 55 -5.11 4.90 5.80
CA PHE A 55 -4.50 5.75 6.83
C PHE A 55 -4.68 7.22 6.45
N ARG A 56 -4.56 8.09 7.43
CA ARG A 56 -4.62 9.53 7.19
C ARG A 56 -3.24 10.12 7.17
N SER A 57 -3.05 11.07 6.24
CA SER A 57 -1.83 11.85 6.14
C SER A 57 -2.22 13.28 5.81
N GLN A 58 -1.80 14.23 6.61
CA GLN A 58 -2.07 15.65 6.37
C GLN A 58 -3.57 15.91 6.14
N THR A 59 -4.42 15.33 6.99
CA THR A 59 -5.88 15.46 6.97
C THR A 59 -6.57 14.80 5.78
N GLN A 60 -5.81 14.09 4.93
CA GLN A 60 -6.36 13.41 3.76
C GLN A 60 -6.28 11.89 3.96
N LEU A 61 -7.30 11.19 3.47
CA LEU A 61 -7.33 9.73 3.53
C LEU A 61 -6.53 9.16 2.35
N PHE A 62 -5.56 8.29 2.67
CA PHE A 62 -4.75 7.60 1.69
C PHE A 62 -5.00 6.10 1.75
N LEU A 63 -4.84 5.44 0.61
CA LEU A 63 -4.90 3.99 0.51
C LEU A 63 -3.56 3.45 0.01
N LEU A 64 -3.09 2.37 0.64
CA LEU A 64 -1.89 1.66 0.22
C LEU A 64 -2.30 0.23 -0.13
N GLY A 65 -2.16 -0.13 -1.41
CA GLY A 65 -2.48 -1.47 -1.89
C GLY A 65 -1.24 -2.34 -1.91
N TYR A 66 -1.38 -3.58 -1.44
CA TYR A 66 -0.28 -4.52 -1.39
C TYR A 66 -0.79 -5.94 -1.54
N SER A 67 0.13 -6.84 -1.88
CA SER A 67 -0.14 -8.27 -1.93
C SER A 67 0.88 -8.99 -1.07
N ILE A 68 0.59 -10.26 -0.73
CA ILE A 68 1.43 -11.06 0.16
C ILE A 68 1.79 -12.37 -0.53
N ASP A 69 3.05 -12.73 -0.46
CA ASP A 69 3.52 -14.07 -0.78
C ASP A 69 3.93 -14.73 0.53
N ASP A 70 3.05 -15.57 1.07
CA ASP A 70 3.30 -16.22 2.36
C ASP A 70 4.45 -17.23 2.29
N GLY A 71 4.63 -17.87 1.16
CA GLY A 71 5.71 -18.83 0.97
C GLY A 71 7.08 -18.18 1.08
N LEU A 72 7.22 -16.97 0.57
CA LEU A 72 8.46 -16.19 0.63
C LEU A 72 8.49 -15.23 1.82
N ARG A 73 7.39 -15.11 2.57
CA ARG A 73 7.21 -14.10 3.63
C ARG A 73 7.54 -12.72 3.10
N LEU A 74 6.93 -12.37 1.98
CA LEU A 74 7.23 -11.16 1.23
C LEU A 74 5.96 -10.37 0.96
N ILE A 75 6.04 -9.07 1.16
CA ILE A 75 4.97 -8.12 0.83
C ILE A 75 5.41 -7.34 -0.40
N TYR A 76 4.50 -7.24 -1.39
CA TYR A 76 4.70 -6.38 -2.56
C TYR A 76 3.83 -5.14 -2.40
N LEU A 77 4.43 -3.97 -2.34
CA LEU A 77 3.71 -2.70 -2.34
C LEU A 77 3.30 -2.41 -3.78
N GLU A 78 1.99 -2.35 -4.02
CA GLU A 78 1.44 -2.30 -5.38
C GLU A 78 1.07 -0.89 -5.83
N ALA A 79 0.48 -0.09 -4.92
CA ALA A 79 0.00 1.24 -5.26
C ALA A 79 -0.18 2.08 -4.01
N ILE A 80 -0.07 3.41 -4.16
CA ILE A 80 -0.31 4.37 -3.08
C ILE A 80 -0.96 5.63 -3.67
N GLY A 81 -1.99 6.11 -3.03
CA GLY A 81 -2.63 7.35 -3.47
C GLY A 81 -3.79 7.77 -2.60
N PRO A 82 -4.30 8.98 -2.84
CA PRO A 82 -5.49 9.46 -2.14
C PRO A 82 -6.69 8.57 -2.41
N HIS A 83 -7.55 8.41 -1.40
CA HIS A 83 -8.72 7.55 -1.47
C HIS A 83 -9.57 7.83 -2.72
N GLU A 84 -9.80 9.08 -3.04
CA GLU A 84 -10.71 9.47 -4.12
C GLU A 84 -10.22 9.06 -5.52
N ASN A 85 -8.91 8.85 -5.69
CA ASN A 85 -8.33 8.51 -6.99
C ASN A 85 -7.80 7.09 -7.06
N PHE A 86 -7.65 6.42 -5.93
CA PHE A 86 -6.87 5.19 -5.82
C PHE A 86 -7.37 4.09 -6.76
N TYR A 87 -8.65 3.76 -6.68
CA TYR A 87 -9.19 2.65 -7.47
C TYR A 87 -9.27 2.98 -8.95
N ARG A 88 -9.55 4.22 -9.29
CA ARG A 88 -9.56 4.66 -10.68
C ARG A 88 -8.18 4.53 -11.30
N ASP A 89 -7.16 4.99 -10.61
CA ASP A 89 -5.80 4.95 -11.13
C ASP A 89 -5.25 3.53 -11.18
N LEU A 90 -5.64 2.69 -10.22
CA LEU A 90 -5.18 1.31 -10.16
C LEU A 90 -5.68 0.49 -11.35
N LYS A 91 -6.87 0.79 -11.87
CA LYS A 91 -7.49 0.04 -12.97
C LYS A 91 -7.03 0.46 -14.36
N ARG A 92 -6.19 1.46 -14.47
CA ARG A 92 -5.67 1.91 -15.76
C ARG A 92 -4.53 1.07 -16.27
#